data_58e9b0a628061c6fa05d79a31875071a
#
_entry.id   58e9b0a628061c6fa05d79a31875071a
#
_cell.length_a   1.000
_cell.length_b   1.000
_cell.length_c   1.000
_cell.angle_alpha   90.00
_cell.angle_beta   90.00
_cell.angle_gamma   90.00
#
_symmetry.space_group_name_H-M   'P 1'
#
loop_
_entity.id
_entity.type
_entity.pdbx_description
1 polymer ?
#
loop_
_entity_poly.entity_id
_entity_poly.type
_entity_poly.pdbx_seq_one_letter_code
_entity_poly.pdbx_strand_id
1 'polypeptide(L)'
;MKLGFIGTGNMASAIMGGIIKNQIIPANEIIGADVMETGRKRVKEQFGIQVTADNHEVVRNSDVVILSVKPQFYAEVIAEIKDDVREDQIIITIAPGKTLAWLKEQFGKNVKIVRTMPNTPALVGEGMTAACPNEYMTKEEIAYVLTLLESFGRVEIIPERLMDTVVSVSGSSPAYVFMFIEAMADAAVSGGMPRAQAYQFAAQAVLGSAKMVLETGKHPGELKDMVCSPAGTTIEAVRVLEEKGFRSSVIEAMKTCEEISKSM
;
A
#
# COMPACT_ATOMS: atom_id res chain seq x y z
N MET A 1 7.15 -9.61 20.01
CA MET A 1 5.73 -9.81 19.61
C MET A 1 5.70 -10.66 18.35
N LYS A 2 4.89 -11.70 18.32
CA LYS A 2 4.75 -12.58 17.17
C LYS A 2 3.74 -12.01 16.17
N LEU A 3 4.05 -12.14 14.88
CA LEU A 3 3.25 -11.59 13.81
C LEU A 3 2.60 -12.68 12.96
N GLY A 4 1.30 -12.56 12.77
CA GLY A 4 0.50 -13.47 11.95
C GLY A 4 -0.01 -12.83 10.67
N PHE A 5 -0.09 -13.61 9.60
CA PHE A 5 -0.71 -13.21 8.34
C PHE A 5 -1.81 -14.20 7.96
N ILE A 6 -3.00 -13.69 7.67
CA ILE A 6 -4.06 -14.47 7.05
C ILE A 6 -4.19 -14.01 5.59
N GLY A 7 -3.74 -14.87 4.68
CA GLY A 7 -3.44 -14.57 3.29
C GLY A 7 -1.96 -14.24 3.08
N THR A 8 -1.33 -14.92 2.11
CA THR A 8 0.10 -14.75 1.78
C THR A 8 0.31 -14.22 0.35
N GLY A 9 -0.60 -13.33 -0.09
CA GLY A 9 -0.55 -12.70 -1.42
C GLY A 9 0.61 -11.70 -1.58
N ASN A 10 0.58 -10.93 -2.67
CA ASN A 10 1.64 -9.99 -3.01
C ASN A 10 1.86 -8.91 -1.94
N MET A 11 0.76 -8.35 -1.41
CA MET A 11 0.88 -7.31 -0.37
C MET A 11 1.42 -7.89 0.94
N ALA A 12 0.97 -9.07 1.36
CA ALA A 12 1.54 -9.76 2.51
C ALA A 12 3.04 -10.01 2.32
N SER A 13 3.45 -10.44 1.12
CA SER A 13 4.88 -10.65 0.79
C SER A 13 5.70 -9.36 0.86
N ALA A 14 5.13 -8.22 0.41
CA ALA A 14 5.79 -6.92 0.53
C ALA A 14 6.01 -6.53 2.00
N ILE A 15 4.98 -6.68 2.83
CA ILE A 15 5.02 -6.37 4.26
C ILE A 15 6.02 -7.30 4.99
N MET A 16 5.94 -8.62 4.76
CA MET A 16 6.88 -9.60 5.32
C MET A 16 8.33 -9.26 4.94
N GLY A 17 8.56 -8.98 3.65
CA GLY A 17 9.88 -8.62 3.14
C GLY A 17 10.44 -7.37 3.79
N GLY A 18 9.65 -6.33 3.95
CA GLY A 18 10.03 -5.08 4.63
C GLY A 18 10.40 -5.33 6.09
N ILE A 19 9.54 -6.02 6.84
CA ILE A 19 9.73 -6.31 8.27
C ILE A 19 11.00 -7.14 8.51
N ILE A 20 11.22 -8.20 7.72
CA ILE A 20 12.37 -9.09 7.87
C ILE A 20 13.66 -8.38 7.43
N LYS A 21 13.66 -7.69 6.29
CA LYS A 21 14.82 -6.95 5.78
C LYS A 21 15.31 -5.90 6.76
N ASN A 22 14.39 -5.19 7.41
CA ASN A 22 14.71 -4.17 8.41
C ASN A 22 14.87 -4.71 9.82
N GLN A 23 14.88 -6.05 10.00
CA GLN A 23 15.12 -6.73 11.27
C GLN A 23 14.16 -6.32 12.41
N ILE A 24 12.92 -5.95 12.07
CA ILE A 24 11.89 -5.55 13.06
C ILE A 24 11.38 -6.78 13.81
N ILE A 25 11.07 -7.85 13.07
CA ILE A 25 10.67 -9.16 13.61
C ILE A 25 11.44 -10.24 12.84
N PRO A 26 12.09 -11.19 13.54
CA PRO A 26 12.80 -12.29 12.87
C PRO A 26 11.80 -13.27 12.23
N ALA A 27 12.19 -13.89 11.12
CA ALA A 27 11.32 -14.76 10.33
C ALA A 27 10.68 -15.91 11.13
N ASN A 28 11.38 -16.46 12.14
CA ASN A 28 10.87 -17.53 12.99
C ASN A 28 9.78 -17.09 13.98
N GLU A 29 9.53 -15.78 14.12
CA GLU A 29 8.42 -15.21 14.89
C GLU A 29 7.25 -14.76 13.99
N ILE A 30 7.31 -15.11 12.70
CA ILE A 30 6.25 -14.81 11.72
C ILE A 30 5.59 -16.13 11.28
N ILE A 31 4.26 -16.15 11.29
CA ILE A 31 3.44 -17.26 10.77
C ILE A 31 2.46 -16.74 9.72
N GLY A 32 2.32 -17.47 8.62
CA GLY A 32 1.37 -17.12 7.55
C GLY A 32 0.43 -18.25 7.20
N ALA A 33 -0.88 -17.96 7.10
CA ALA A 33 -1.85 -18.89 6.56
C ALA A 33 -2.29 -18.51 5.15
N ASP A 34 -2.51 -19.50 4.32
CA ASP A 34 -3.14 -19.34 3.01
C ASP A 34 -3.84 -20.66 2.61
N VAL A 35 -4.98 -20.54 1.94
CA VAL A 35 -5.68 -21.73 1.42
C VAL A 35 -4.88 -22.40 0.29
N MET A 36 -4.12 -21.61 -0.47
CA MET A 36 -3.29 -22.07 -1.58
C MET A 36 -1.94 -22.59 -1.10
N GLU A 37 -1.67 -23.87 -1.29
CA GLU A 37 -0.36 -24.47 -0.95
C GLU A 37 0.81 -23.77 -1.66
N THR A 38 0.60 -23.36 -2.90
CA THR A 38 1.60 -22.61 -3.68
C THR A 38 1.98 -21.27 -3.03
N GLY A 39 1.00 -20.56 -2.46
CA GLY A 39 1.26 -19.32 -1.69
C GLY A 39 2.09 -19.61 -0.45
N ARG A 40 1.72 -20.63 0.33
CA ARG A 40 2.46 -21.03 1.54
C ARG A 40 3.90 -21.45 1.22
N LYS A 41 4.12 -22.27 0.18
CA LYS A 41 5.47 -22.69 -0.25
C LYS A 41 6.31 -21.49 -0.66
N ARG A 42 5.76 -20.59 -1.47
CA ARG A 42 6.47 -19.40 -1.94
C ARG A 42 6.99 -18.55 -0.78
N VAL A 43 6.14 -18.19 0.20
CA VAL A 43 6.58 -17.32 1.31
C VAL A 43 7.52 -18.04 2.27
N LYS A 44 7.38 -19.36 2.45
CA LYS A 44 8.30 -20.17 3.23
C LYS A 44 9.71 -20.21 2.61
N GLU A 45 9.79 -20.43 1.31
CA GLU A 45 11.06 -20.47 0.57
C GLU A 45 11.72 -19.10 0.51
N GLN A 46 10.91 -18.05 0.28
CA GLN A 46 11.41 -16.68 0.12
C GLN A 46 11.84 -16.04 1.44
N PHE A 47 11.12 -16.26 2.53
CA PHE A 47 11.29 -15.54 3.78
C PHE A 47 11.68 -16.42 4.98
N GLY A 48 11.55 -17.74 4.89
CA GLY A 48 11.85 -18.64 5.99
C GLY A 48 10.85 -18.62 7.15
N ILE A 49 9.66 -18.06 6.95
CA ILE A 49 8.60 -17.97 7.97
C ILE A 49 7.90 -19.31 8.19
N GLN A 50 7.18 -19.44 9.30
CA GLN A 50 6.27 -20.55 9.54
C GLN A 50 5.02 -20.43 8.66
N VAL A 51 4.49 -21.54 8.16
CA VAL A 51 3.29 -21.53 7.31
C VAL A 51 2.31 -22.63 7.74
N THR A 52 1.03 -22.34 7.62
CA THR A 52 -0.07 -23.26 7.93
C THR A 52 -1.22 -23.09 6.92
N ALA A 53 -2.16 -24.03 6.91
CA ALA A 53 -3.44 -23.89 6.21
C ALA A 53 -4.57 -23.47 7.15
N ASP A 54 -4.30 -23.35 8.45
CA ASP A 54 -5.26 -23.10 9.51
C ASP A 54 -5.16 -21.64 10.01
N ASN A 55 -6.21 -20.84 9.79
CA ASN A 55 -6.27 -19.45 10.25
C ASN A 55 -6.33 -19.36 11.79
N HIS A 56 -6.94 -20.33 12.47
CA HIS A 56 -6.99 -20.41 13.92
C HIS A 56 -5.59 -20.53 14.53
N GLU A 57 -4.71 -21.33 13.91
CA GLU A 57 -3.32 -21.47 14.34
C GLU A 57 -2.57 -20.13 14.30
N VAL A 58 -2.79 -19.33 13.22
CA VAL A 58 -2.21 -18.00 13.11
C VAL A 58 -2.67 -17.09 14.24
N VAL A 59 -3.97 -17.01 14.49
CA VAL A 59 -4.54 -16.14 15.52
C VAL A 59 -4.04 -16.53 16.91
N ARG A 60 -4.06 -17.82 17.25
CA ARG A 60 -3.62 -18.30 18.59
C ARG A 60 -2.14 -18.07 18.88
N ASN A 61 -1.30 -18.03 17.83
CA ASN A 61 0.16 -17.91 17.97
C ASN A 61 0.70 -16.50 17.71
N SER A 62 -0.14 -15.48 17.51
CA SER A 62 0.29 -14.14 17.17
C SER A 62 -0.21 -13.10 18.16
N ASP A 63 0.54 -12.02 18.34
CA ASP A 63 0.13 -10.84 19.10
C ASP A 63 -0.49 -9.79 18.17
N VAL A 64 0.00 -9.74 16.93
CA VAL A 64 -0.53 -8.90 15.85
C VAL A 64 -0.91 -9.79 14.67
N VAL A 65 -2.11 -9.62 14.13
CA VAL A 65 -2.60 -10.38 12.96
C VAL A 65 -2.92 -9.42 11.84
N ILE A 66 -2.34 -9.65 10.66
CA ILE A 66 -2.61 -8.89 9.44
C ILE A 66 -3.59 -9.70 8.57
N LEU A 67 -4.79 -9.15 8.36
CA LEU A 67 -5.77 -9.69 7.43
C LEU A 67 -5.43 -9.22 6.02
N SER A 68 -4.81 -10.09 5.23
CA SER A 68 -4.29 -9.80 3.88
C SER A 68 -4.93 -10.64 2.78
N VAL A 69 -6.13 -11.15 3.04
CA VAL A 69 -7.00 -11.77 2.03
C VAL A 69 -7.70 -10.71 1.17
N LYS A 70 -8.30 -11.12 0.05
CA LYS A 70 -9.09 -10.22 -0.79
C LYS A 70 -10.35 -9.74 -0.05
N PRO A 71 -10.87 -8.53 -0.33
CA PRO A 71 -11.99 -7.93 0.40
C PRO A 71 -13.25 -8.80 0.49
N GLN A 72 -13.55 -9.58 -0.55
CA GLN A 72 -14.72 -10.47 -0.58
C GLN A 72 -14.67 -11.62 0.42
N PHE A 73 -13.49 -11.98 0.92
CA PHE A 73 -13.32 -13.09 1.87
C PHE A 73 -13.27 -12.63 3.34
N TYR A 74 -13.32 -11.31 3.58
CA TYR A 74 -13.17 -10.78 4.96
C TYR A 74 -14.25 -11.27 5.91
N ALA A 75 -15.52 -11.27 5.48
CA ALA A 75 -16.63 -11.71 6.34
C ALA A 75 -16.49 -13.20 6.74
N GLU A 76 -16.13 -14.06 5.81
CA GLU A 76 -15.91 -15.47 6.03
C GLU A 76 -14.73 -15.72 6.99
N VAL A 77 -13.59 -15.09 6.71
CA VAL A 77 -12.39 -15.22 7.54
C VAL A 77 -12.63 -14.67 8.95
N ILE A 78 -13.29 -13.53 9.10
CA ILE A 78 -13.59 -12.98 10.43
C ILE A 78 -14.56 -13.88 11.18
N ALA A 79 -15.59 -14.42 10.53
CA ALA A 79 -16.52 -15.37 11.14
C ALA A 79 -15.82 -16.63 11.65
N GLU A 80 -14.82 -17.13 10.92
CA GLU A 80 -13.99 -18.27 11.30
C GLU A 80 -13.16 -17.97 12.55
N ILE A 81 -12.45 -16.84 12.60
CA ILE A 81 -11.42 -16.59 13.62
C ILE A 81 -11.88 -15.77 14.82
N LYS A 82 -13.05 -15.11 14.77
CA LYS A 82 -13.46 -14.10 15.76
C LYS A 82 -13.46 -14.60 17.22
N ASP A 83 -13.73 -15.87 17.43
CA ASP A 83 -13.80 -16.45 18.78
C ASP A 83 -12.39 -16.70 19.37
N ASP A 84 -11.38 -16.87 18.51
CA ASP A 84 -9.98 -17.03 18.94
C ASP A 84 -9.25 -15.68 19.13
N VAL A 85 -9.77 -14.57 18.60
CA VAL A 85 -9.16 -13.26 18.77
C VAL A 85 -9.25 -12.80 20.21
N ARG A 86 -8.10 -12.49 20.82
CA ARG A 86 -8.00 -12.03 22.22
C ARG A 86 -8.20 -10.51 22.32
N GLU A 87 -8.54 -10.04 23.51
CA GLU A 87 -8.75 -8.60 23.80
C GLU A 87 -7.47 -7.76 23.67
N ASP A 88 -6.31 -8.36 23.94
CA ASP A 88 -4.99 -7.72 23.85
C ASP A 88 -4.41 -7.75 22.44
N GLN A 89 -4.97 -8.55 21.55
CA GLN A 89 -4.48 -8.78 20.19
C GLN A 89 -4.82 -7.63 19.25
N ILE A 90 -3.87 -7.28 18.38
CA ILE A 90 -4.05 -6.21 17.40
C ILE A 90 -4.36 -6.83 16.03
N ILE A 91 -5.40 -6.35 15.38
CA ILE A 91 -5.76 -6.72 14.02
C ILE A 91 -5.42 -5.56 13.07
N ILE A 92 -4.60 -5.83 12.07
CA ILE A 92 -4.31 -4.87 10.99
C ILE A 92 -5.06 -5.34 9.74
N THR A 93 -5.83 -4.45 9.12
CA THR A 93 -6.55 -4.75 7.88
C THR A 93 -6.00 -3.93 6.73
N ILE A 94 -5.92 -4.54 5.54
CA ILE A 94 -5.37 -3.89 4.33
C ILE A 94 -6.38 -3.83 3.17
N ALA A 95 -7.64 -4.20 3.42
CA ALA A 95 -8.66 -4.26 2.37
C ALA A 95 -9.36 -2.91 2.17
N PRO A 96 -9.54 -2.44 0.93
CA PRO A 96 -10.41 -1.31 0.63
C PRO A 96 -11.87 -1.63 0.99
N GLY A 97 -12.68 -0.59 1.24
CA GLY A 97 -14.12 -0.71 1.47
C GLY A 97 -14.54 -1.29 2.84
N LYS A 98 -13.62 -1.81 3.67
CA LYS A 98 -13.95 -2.40 4.97
C LYS A 98 -13.74 -1.37 6.09
N THR A 99 -14.82 -0.71 6.54
CA THR A 99 -14.77 0.34 7.58
C THR A 99 -14.52 -0.23 8.97
N LEU A 100 -14.03 0.59 9.91
CA LEU A 100 -13.89 0.21 11.32
C LEU A 100 -15.24 -0.19 11.94
N ALA A 101 -16.32 0.49 11.56
CA ALA A 101 -17.68 0.15 12.02
C ALA A 101 -18.11 -1.23 11.50
N TRP A 102 -17.91 -1.51 10.21
CA TRP A 102 -18.18 -2.82 9.62
C TRP A 102 -17.34 -3.92 10.28
N LEU A 103 -16.03 -3.69 10.49
CA LEU A 103 -15.15 -4.65 11.14
C LEU A 103 -15.60 -4.95 12.58
N LYS A 104 -15.97 -3.93 13.35
CA LYS A 104 -16.53 -4.09 14.70
C LYS A 104 -17.80 -4.96 14.70
N GLU A 105 -18.69 -4.73 13.74
CA GLU A 105 -19.90 -5.55 13.59
C GLU A 105 -19.56 -7.01 13.29
N GLN A 106 -18.62 -7.27 12.35
CA GLN A 106 -18.22 -8.64 11.98
C GLN A 106 -17.58 -9.39 13.14
N PHE A 107 -16.71 -8.75 13.91
CA PHE A 107 -16.12 -9.37 15.12
C PHE A 107 -17.13 -9.57 16.24
N GLY A 108 -18.18 -8.74 16.33
CA GLY A 108 -19.20 -8.81 17.36
C GLY A 108 -18.70 -8.50 18.78
N LYS A 109 -17.49 -7.98 18.91
CA LYS A 109 -16.83 -7.60 20.17
C LYS A 109 -15.85 -6.46 19.97
N ASN A 110 -15.37 -5.88 21.06
CA ASN A 110 -14.34 -4.84 21.02
C ASN A 110 -12.97 -5.48 20.70
N VAL A 111 -12.42 -5.13 19.57
CA VAL A 111 -11.11 -5.60 19.07
C VAL A 111 -10.25 -4.38 18.74
N LYS A 112 -8.96 -4.45 19.04
CA LYS A 112 -7.98 -3.44 18.65
C LYS A 112 -7.71 -3.56 17.15
N ILE A 113 -8.11 -2.55 16.39
CA ILE A 113 -8.02 -2.59 14.92
C ILE A 113 -7.26 -1.36 14.41
N VAL A 114 -6.33 -1.60 13.48
CA VAL A 114 -5.77 -0.56 12.63
C VAL A 114 -6.20 -0.85 11.19
N ARG A 115 -7.09 -0.02 10.68
CA ARG A 115 -7.44 -0.04 9.24
C ARG A 115 -6.32 0.63 8.48
N THR A 116 -5.75 -0.07 7.49
CA THR A 116 -4.65 0.48 6.68
C THR A 116 -4.96 0.39 5.19
N MET A 117 -4.28 1.25 4.43
CA MET A 117 -4.30 1.21 2.97
C MET A 117 -2.88 1.37 2.44
N PRO A 118 -2.12 0.27 2.34
CA PRO A 118 -0.82 0.24 1.69
C PRO A 118 -0.96 0.24 0.16
N ASN A 119 0.16 0.41 -0.55
CA ASN A 119 0.21 0.31 -2.00
C ASN A 119 1.35 -0.58 -2.51
N THR A 120 1.31 -0.94 -3.80
CA THR A 120 2.24 -1.90 -4.40
C THR A 120 3.73 -1.50 -4.37
N PRO A 121 4.14 -0.21 -4.38
CA PRO A 121 5.56 0.16 -4.20
C PRO A 121 6.19 -0.32 -2.88
N ALA A 122 5.40 -0.78 -1.92
CA ALA A 122 5.88 -1.50 -0.74
C ALA A 122 6.79 -2.70 -1.08
N LEU A 123 6.61 -3.34 -2.26
CA LEU A 123 7.46 -4.43 -2.74
C LEU A 123 8.93 -4.03 -2.91
N VAL A 124 9.20 -2.75 -3.09
CA VAL A 124 10.56 -2.19 -3.24
C VAL A 124 10.96 -1.28 -2.06
N GLY A 125 10.16 -1.24 -0.99
CA GLY A 125 10.41 -0.43 0.20
C GLY A 125 10.01 1.05 0.05
N GLU A 126 9.27 1.39 -0.99
CA GLU A 126 8.80 2.75 -1.30
C GLU A 126 7.26 2.85 -1.23
N GLY A 127 6.67 2.09 -0.33
CA GLY A 127 5.22 2.12 -0.10
C GLY A 127 4.76 3.42 0.54
N MET A 128 3.48 3.76 0.31
CA MET A 128 2.75 4.75 1.10
C MET A 128 1.57 4.06 1.75
N THR A 129 1.51 4.12 3.07
CA THR A 129 0.45 3.48 3.86
C THR A 129 -0.32 4.53 4.64
N ALA A 130 -1.63 4.58 4.43
CA ALA A 130 -2.52 5.27 5.36
C ALA A 130 -2.90 4.33 6.51
N ALA A 131 -2.93 4.84 7.73
CA ALA A 131 -3.33 4.10 8.92
C ALA A 131 -4.44 4.83 9.68
N CYS A 132 -5.44 4.10 10.14
CA CYS A 132 -6.52 4.60 10.97
C CYS A 132 -6.76 3.63 12.13
N PRO A 133 -6.16 3.87 13.31
CA PRO A 133 -6.42 3.09 14.51
C PRO A 133 -7.82 3.39 15.06
N ASN A 134 -8.46 2.38 15.66
CA ASN A 134 -9.70 2.58 16.38
C ASN A 134 -9.47 3.02 17.82
N GLU A 135 -10.58 3.31 18.53
CA GLU A 135 -10.59 3.83 19.91
C GLU A 135 -10.07 2.87 20.99
N TYR A 136 -9.86 1.59 20.66
CA TYR A 136 -9.37 0.58 21.62
C TYR A 136 -7.84 0.46 21.64
N MET A 137 -7.14 1.15 20.72
CA MET A 137 -5.68 1.16 20.63
C MET A 137 -5.05 2.15 21.61
N THR A 138 -4.02 1.74 22.33
CA THR A 138 -3.18 2.66 23.13
C THR A 138 -2.16 3.38 22.23
N LYS A 139 -1.56 4.46 22.75
CA LYS A 139 -0.52 5.20 22.00
C LYS A 139 0.71 4.35 21.74
N GLU A 140 1.09 3.50 22.68
CA GLU A 140 2.24 2.59 22.57
C GLU A 140 2.00 1.52 21.49
N GLU A 141 0.79 0.97 21.45
CA GLU A 141 0.40 0.00 20.42
C GLU A 141 0.34 0.64 19.03
N ILE A 142 -0.17 1.86 18.92
CA ILE A 142 -0.15 2.61 17.67
C ILE A 142 1.29 2.83 17.21
N ALA A 143 2.18 3.30 18.09
CA ALA A 143 3.60 3.52 17.77
C ALA A 143 4.28 2.22 17.29
N TYR A 144 3.98 1.09 17.94
CA TYR A 144 4.48 -0.21 17.51
C TYR A 144 3.98 -0.60 16.11
N VAL A 145 2.68 -0.46 15.84
CA VAL A 145 2.13 -0.75 14.51
C VAL A 145 2.75 0.17 13.45
N LEU A 146 2.95 1.45 13.74
CA LEU A 146 3.61 2.37 12.81
C LEU A 146 5.03 1.89 12.47
N THR A 147 5.80 1.40 13.46
CA THR A 147 7.13 0.83 13.21
C THR A 147 7.08 -0.36 12.24
N LEU A 148 6.06 -1.22 12.34
CA LEU A 148 5.86 -2.31 11.38
C LEU A 148 5.56 -1.79 9.97
N LEU A 149 4.69 -0.79 9.87
CA LEU A 149 4.25 -0.22 8.58
C LEU A 149 5.37 0.60 7.91
N GLU A 150 6.19 1.30 8.68
CA GLU A 150 7.35 2.06 8.19
C GLU A 150 8.45 1.19 7.60
N SER A 151 8.46 -0.11 7.91
CA SER A 151 9.47 -1.05 7.40
C SER A 151 9.42 -1.26 5.87
N PHE A 152 8.33 -0.90 5.21
CA PHE A 152 8.17 -1.05 3.76
C PHE A 152 7.77 0.25 3.04
N GLY A 153 7.96 1.41 3.68
CA GLY A 153 7.70 2.72 3.09
C GLY A 153 7.38 3.77 4.13
N ARG A 154 6.59 4.76 3.75
CA ARG A 154 6.09 5.81 4.64
C ARG A 154 4.69 5.47 5.17
N VAL A 155 4.38 5.94 6.37
CA VAL A 155 3.04 5.79 6.96
C VAL A 155 2.54 7.14 7.47
N GLU A 156 1.23 7.38 7.29
CA GLU A 156 0.54 8.54 7.84
C GLU A 156 -0.76 8.12 8.52
N ILE A 157 -1.00 8.65 9.73
CA ILE A 157 -2.29 8.48 10.40
C ILE A 157 -3.28 9.48 9.83
N ILE A 158 -4.41 8.97 9.37
CA ILE A 158 -5.48 9.80 8.80
C ILE A 158 -6.84 9.47 9.43
N PRO A 159 -7.79 10.42 9.43
CA PRO A 159 -9.17 10.12 9.78
C PRO A 159 -9.80 9.16 8.76
N GLU A 160 -10.63 8.23 9.23
CA GLU A 160 -11.22 7.17 8.40
C GLU A 160 -11.95 7.68 7.15
N ARG A 161 -12.61 8.84 7.24
CA ARG A 161 -13.33 9.48 6.12
C ARG A 161 -12.46 9.77 4.89
N LEU A 162 -11.14 9.77 5.03
CA LEU A 162 -10.20 10.00 3.91
C LEU A 162 -9.67 8.71 3.28
N MET A 163 -10.04 7.53 3.79
CA MET A 163 -9.52 6.26 3.27
C MET A 163 -9.86 6.03 1.80
N ASP A 164 -11.07 6.41 1.34
CA ASP A 164 -11.45 6.25 -0.06
C ASP A 164 -10.68 7.22 -0.98
N THR A 165 -10.41 8.43 -0.50
CA THR A 165 -9.52 9.38 -1.18
C THR A 165 -8.09 8.81 -1.28
N VAL A 166 -7.58 8.16 -0.23
CA VAL A 166 -6.26 7.49 -0.25
C VAL A 166 -6.23 6.36 -1.27
N VAL A 167 -7.32 5.60 -1.44
CA VAL A 167 -7.39 4.57 -2.50
C VAL A 167 -7.09 5.19 -3.87
N SER A 168 -7.63 6.35 -4.17
CA SER A 168 -7.39 7.03 -5.45
C SER A 168 -5.99 7.69 -5.54
N VAL A 169 -5.49 8.27 -4.42
CA VAL A 169 -4.22 9.02 -4.40
C VAL A 169 -3.00 8.12 -4.40
N SER A 170 -2.97 7.08 -3.56
CA SER A 170 -1.79 6.21 -3.40
C SER A 170 -2.06 4.74 -3.68
N GLY A 171 -3.28 4.26 -3.43
CA GLY A 171 -3.63 2.85 -3.67
C GLY A 171 -3.62 2.49 -5.16
N SER A 172 -4.29 3.27 -5.98
CA SER A 172 -4.48 3.00 -7.41
C SER A 172 -3.52 3.77 -8.32
N SER A 173 -3.01 4.92 -7.88
CA SER A 173 -2.14 5.77 -8.70
C SER A 173 -0.84 5.13 -9.20
N PRO A 174 -0.26 4.08 -8.59
CA PRO A 174 0.85 3.38 -9.22
C PRO A 174 0.56 2.93 -10.66
N ALA A 175 -0.70 2.53 -10.95
CA ALA A 175 -1.10 2.19 -12.31
C ALA A 175 -1.04 3.40 -13.27
N TYR A 176 -1.45 4.59 -12.81
CA TYR A 176 -1.39 5.83 -13.61
C TYR A 176 0.04 6.24 -13.89
N VAL A 177 0.92 6.10 -12.89
CA VAL A 177 2.36 6.37 -13.01
C VAL A 177 3.01 5.40 -13.99
N PHE A 178 2.66 4.10 -13.97
CA PHE A 178 3.17 3.15 -14.95
C PHE A 178 2.73 3.49 -16.36
N MET A 179 1.48 3.91 -16.59
CA MET A 179 1.01 4.40 -17.89
C MET A 179 1.78 5.66 -18.34
N PHE A 180 2.07 6.56 -17.42
CA PHE A 180 2.85 7.77 -17.71
C PHE A 180 4.29 7.42 -18.12
N ILE A 181 4.95 6.51 -17.38
CA ILE A 181 6.29 6.02 -17.73
C ILE A 181 6.29 5.33 -19.10
N GLU A 182 5.27 4.52 -19.38
CA GLU A 182 5.11 3.83 -20.66
C GLU A 182 4.96 4.82 -21.82
N ALA A 183 4.11 5.84 -21.67
CA ALA A 183 3.93 6.89 -22.68
C ALA A 183 5.22 7.69 -22.93
N MET A 184 5.98 8.03 -21.87
CA MET A 184 7.30 8.66 -22.01
C MET A 184 8.28 7.77 -22.77
N ALA A 185 8.30 6.47 -22.47
CA ALA A 185 9.17 5.50 -23.13
C ALA A 185 8.78 5.31 -24.60
N ASP A 186 7.49 5.31 -24.93
CA ASP A 186 7.00 5.24 -26.32
C ASP A 186 7.46 6.45 -27.15
N ALA A 187 7.34 7.64 -26.58
CA ALA A 187 7.82 8.86 -27.21
C ALA A 187 9.36 8.81 -27.44
N ALA A 188 10.12 8.33 -26.46
CA ALA A 188 11.56 8.18 -26.57
C ALA A 188 11.95 7.16 -27.68
N VAL A 189 11.22 6.05 -27.79
CA VAL A 189 11.42 5.06 -28.87
C VAL A 189 11.11 5.66 -30.24
N SER A 190 10.05 6.46 -30.35
CA SER A 190 9.74 7.21 -31.56
C SER A 190 10.87 8.18 -31.97
N GLY A 191 11.63 8.69 -31.00
CA GLY A 191 12.85 9.48 -31.21
C GLY A 191 14.11 8.67 -31.46
N GLY A 192 14.02 7.33 -31.56
CA GLY A 192 15.15 6.43 -31.89
C GLY A 192 15.86 5.81 -30.69
N MET A 193 15.38 6.04 -29.44
CA MET A 193 15.97 5.43 -28.23
C MET A 193 15.60 3.95 -28.12
N PRO A 194 16.56 3.04 -27.81
CA PRO A 194 16.24 1.63 -27.54
C PRO A 194 15.26 1.47 -26.38
N ARG A 195 14.28 0.57 -26.51
CA ARG A 195 13.18 0.39 -25.55
C ARG A 195 13.66 0.23 -24.10
N ALA A 196 14.66 -0.60 -23.85
CA ALA A 196 15.18 -0.85 -22.50
C ALA A 196 15.74 0.44 -21.85
N GLN A 197 16.46 1.26 -22.63
CA GLN A 197 16.95 2.54 -22.15
C GLN A 197 15.80 3.53 -21.93
N ALA A 198 14.81 3.57 -22.81
CA ALA A 198 13.66 4.46 -22.69
C ALA A 198 12.92 4.26 -21.36
N TYR A 199 12.67 3.02 -20.93
CA TYR A 199 12.08 2.74 -19.64
C TYR A 199 12.95 3.19 -18.47
N GLN A 200 14.27 2.98 -18.53
CA GLN A 200 15.19 3.41 -17.46
C GLN A 200 15.19 4.94 -17.31
N PHE A 201 15.29 5.68 -18.41
CA PHE A 201 15.26 7.15 -18.38
C PHE A 201 13.92 7.69 -17.87
N ALA A 202 12.80 7.17 -18.35
CA ALA A 202 11.47 7.59 -17.95
C ALA A 202 11.22 7.31 -16.46
N ALA A 203 11.50 6.08 -16.01
CA ALA A 203 11.31 5.71 -14.62
C ALA A 203 12.18 6.53 -13.66
N GLN A 204 13.47 6.75 -14.00
CA GLN A 204 14.37 7.55 -13.17
C GLN A 204 13.95 9.03 -13.12
N ALA A 205 13.44 9.59 -14.22
CA ALA A 205 12.94 10.97 -14.23
C ALA A 205 11.72 11.13 -13.32
N VAL A 206 10.79 10.19 -13.35
CA VAL A 206 9.60 10.20 -12.46
C VAL A 206 10.00 10.03 -11.00
N LEU A 207 10.88 9.07 -10.69
CA LEU A 207 11.40 8.85 -9.34
C LEU A 207 12.08 10.11 -8.79
N GLY A 208 12.97 10.71 -9.55
CA GLY A 208 13.69 11.93 -9.15
C GLY A 208 12.75 13.12 -8.91
N SER A 209 11.75 13.29 -9.77
CA SER A 209 10.76 14.36 -9.63
C SER A 209 9.91 14.19 -8.37
N ALA A 210 9.42 12.98 -8.10
CA ALA A 210 8.68 12.68 -6.89
C ALA A 210 9.54 12.91 -5.63
N LYS A 211 10.79 12.45 -5.66
CA LYS A 211 11.74 12.64 -4.55
C LYS A 211 12.02 14.11 -4.28
N MET A 212 12.14 14.94 -5.31
CA MET A 212 12.30 16.40 -5.14
C MET A 212 11.13 17.03 -4.38
N VAL A 213 9.89 16.64 -4.67
CA VAL A 213 8.72 17.15 -3.92
C VAL A 213 8.81 16.77 -2.44
N LEU A 214 9.13 15.50 -2.16
CA LEU A 214 9.16 14.97 -0.78
C LEU A 214 10.32 15.54 0.06
N GLU A 215 11.49 15.75 -0.54
CA GLU A 215 12.69 16.18 0.20
C GLU A 215 12.80 17.69 0.33
N THR A 216 12.34 18.43 -0.68
CA THR A 216 12.46 19.91 -0.64
C THR A 216 11.28 20.58 0.03
N GLY A 217 10.11 19.92 0.09
CA GLY A 217 8.87 20.51 0.54
C GLY A 217 8.35 21.67 -0.33
N LYS A 218 8.95 21.90 -1.50
CA LYS A 218 8.56 22.97 -2.42
C LYS A 218 7.25 22.63 -3.12
N HIS A 219 6.49 23.66 -3.45
CA HIS A 219 5.27 23.50 -4.23
C HIS A 219 5.59 22.90 -5.61
N PRO A 220 4.84 21.88 -6.09
CA PRO A 220 5.10 21.25 -7.39
C PRO A 220 5.15 22.23 -8.58
N GLY A 221 4.35 23.31 -8.53
CA GLY A 221 4.40 24.40 -9.52
C GLY A 221 5.74 25.13 -9.54
N GLU A 222 6.34 25.41 -8.38
CA GLU A 222 7.68 26.01 -8.30
C GLU A 222 8.74 25.09 -8.90
N LEU A 223 8.68 23.79 -8.58
CA LEU A 223 9.60 22.80 -9.15
C LEU A 223 9.44 22.68 -10.67
N LYS A 224 8.21 22.74 -11.19
CA LYS A 224 7.93 22.78 -12.62
C LYS A 224 8.58 24.03 -13.26
N ASP A 225 8.42 25.21 -12.66
CA ASP A 225 8.95 26.45 -13.19
C ASP A 225 10.49 26.47 -13.21
N MET A 226 11.16 25.84 -12.25
CA MET A 226 12.61 25.66 -12.25
C MET A 226 13.14 24.90 -13.48
N VAL A 227 12.34 24.03 -14.10
CA VAL A 227 12.71 23.26 -15.30
C VAL A 227 12.31 24.01 -16.59
N CYS A 228 11.37 24.95 -16.52
CA CYS A 228 10.82 25.68 -17.67
C CYS A 228 11.59 26.97 -17.92
N SER A 229 12.65 26.91 -18.74
CA SER A 229 13.35 28.12 -19.21
C SER A 229 12.50 28.92 -20.22
N PRO A 230 12.67 30.27 -20.28
CA PRO A 230 11.98 31.09 -21.28
C PRO A 230 12.27 30.62 -22.72
N ALA A 231 11.21 30.43 -23.51
CA ALA A 231 11.24 29.90 -24.89
C ALA A 231 11.92 28.53 -25.04
N GLY A 232 12.06 27.76 -23.93
CA GLY A 232 12.69 26.45 -23.93
C GLY A 232 11.77 25.33 -24.39
N THR A 233 12.33 24.14 -24.63
CA THR A 233 11.58 22.95 -25.05
C THR A 233 10.59 22.48 -24.00
N THR A 234 10.92 22.66 -22.71
CA THR A 234 10.09 22.19 -21.59
C THR A 234 8.78 22.96 -21.51
N ILE A 235 8.79 24.29 -21.63
CA ILE A 235 7.56 25.10 -21.54
C ILE A 235 6.60 24.78 -22.70
N GLU A 236 7.13 24.50 -23.91
CA GLU A 236 6.31 24.10 -25.05
C GLU A 236 5.69 22.70 -24.85
N ALA A 237 6.43 21.76 -24.26
CA ALA A 237 5.88 20.45 -23.90
C ALA A 237 4.78 20.58 -22.84
N VAL A 238 4.97 21.41 -21.82
CA VAL A 238 3.94 21.70 -20.79
C VAL A 238 2.70 22.32 -21.44
N ARG A 239 2.84 23.27 -22.38
CA ARG A 239 1.72 23.85 -23.11
C ARG A 239 0.87 22.77 -23.82
N VAL A 240 1.53 21.80 -24.48
CA VAL A 240 0.82 20.69 -25.15
C VAL A 240 0.07 19.83 -24.15
N LEU A 241 0.66 19.50 -22.99
CA LEU A 241 0.01 18.71 -21.94
C LEU A 241 -1.23 19.44 -21.37
N GLU A 242 -1.13 20.75 -21.17
CA GLU A 242 -2.27 21.56 -20.71
C GLU A 242 -3.37 21.61 -21.78
N GLU A 243 -3.03 21.83 -23.05
CA GLU A 243 -3.98 21.83 -24.19
C GLU A 243 -4.72 20.49 -24.31
N LYS A 244 -4.04 19.37 -24.05
CA LYS A 244 -4.64 18.01 -24.09
C LYS A 244 -5.38 17.63 -22.80
N GLY A 245 -5.48 18.52 -21.84
CA GLY A 245 -6.25 18.31 -20.61
C GLY A 245 -5.60 17.32 -19.63
N PHE A 246 -4.29 17.25 -19.55
CA PHE A 246 -3.57 16.33 -18.66
C PHE A 246 -4.07 16.40 -17.22
N ARG A 247 -4.21 17.61 -16.66
CA ARG A 247 -4.66 17.79 -15.26
C ARG A 247 -6.08 17.29 -15.05
N SER A 248 -7.00 17.67 -15.93
CA SER A 248 -8.41 17.22 -15.81
C SER A 248 -8.53 15.72 -15.96
N SER A 249 -7.77 15.10 -16.85
CA SER A 249 -7.76 13.62 -17.02
C SER A 249 -7.33 12.90 -15.74
N VAL A 250 -6.28 13.38 -15.07
CA VAL A 250 -5.84 12.81 -13.79
C VAL A 250 -6.91 13.02 -12.70
N ILE A 251 -7.46 14.23 -12.57
CA ILE A 251 -8.47 14.54 -11.55
C ILE A 251 -9.73 13.68 -11.75
N GLU A 252 -10.24 13.55 -12.98
CA GLU A 252 -11.45 12.76 -13.24
C GLU A 252 -11.20 11.25 -13.02
N ALA A 253 -10.03 10.73 -13.40
CA ALA A 253 -9.68 9.34 -13.12
C ALA A 253 -9.66 9.05 -11.59
N MET A 254 -9.09 9.97 -10.82
CA MET A 254 -9.05 9.84 -9.36
C MET A 254 -10.42 9.94 -8.72
N LYS A 255 -11.29 10.87 -9.16
CA LYS A 255 -12.67 10.97 -8.68
C LYS A 255 -13.46 9.69 -8.95
N THR A 256 -13.38 9.16 -10.16
CA THR A 256 -14.02 7.89 -10.52
C THR A 256 -13.55 6.74 -9.63
N CYS A 257 -12.23 6.66 -9.36
CA CYS A 257 -11.66 5.66 -8.48
C CYS A 257 -12.20 5.78 -7.05
N GLU A 258 -12.29 7.00 -6.51
CA GLU A 258 -12.84 7.27 -5.18
C GLU A 258 -14.34 6.91 -5.09
N GLU A 259 -15.14 7.24 -6.09
CA GLU A 259 -16.57 6.89 -6.16
C GLU A 259 -16.78 5.38 -6.15
N ILE A 260 -15.99 4.64 -6.92
CA ILE A 260 -16.04 3.17 -6.93
C ILE A 260 -15.63 2.61 -5.57
N SER A 261 -14.57 3.15 -4.94
CA SER A 261 -14.15 2.72 -3.61
C SER A 261 -15.25 2.87 -2.56
N LYS A 262 -15.98 3.98 -2.58
CA LYS A 262 -17.12 4.23 -1.68
C LYS A 262 -18.30 3.27 -1.87
N SER A 263 -18.40 2.63 -3.04
CA SER A 263 -19.47 1.68 -3.36
C SER A 263 -19.13 0.21 -3.04
N MET A 264 -17.90 -0.07 -2.59
CA MET A 264 -17.41 -1.42 -2.23
C MET A 264 -17.74 -1.81 -0.78
#